data_1f2a173ba60c52cf60d0d6f8f95f79a9
#
_entry.id   1f2a173ba60c52cf60d0d6f8f95f79a9
#
_cell.length_a   1.000
_cell.length_b   1.000
_cell.length_c   1.000
_cell.angle_alpha   90.00
_cell.angle_beta   90.00
_cell.angle_gamma   90.00
#
_symmetry.space_group_name_H-M   'P 1'
#
loop_
_entity.id
_entity.type
_entity.pdbx_description
1 polymer ?
#
loop_
_entity_poly.entity_id
_entity_poly.type
_entity_poly.pdbx_seq_one_letter_code
_entity_poly.pdbx_strand_id
1 'polypeptide(L)'
;MQPISKKNNLYIGTLSGTSMDSIDATLLKITNKIKVINSYSVKMPKTLSNKMMELSKTKKNLFLYPTKELREADEEFTFETVNVVKKLLKKSKLRNSDIHALGSHGQTIQHRPFSKKPYSLQIGNPKIISNLTGITTIGNFRQTNIKNGGSGAPLTPSFHNFFLRDKTKNRAIINLSLIHISEPTRPST
;
A
#
# COMPACT_ATOMS: atom_id res chain seq x y z
N MET A 1 -18.44 0.44 24.30
CA MET A 1 -18.28 0.30 22.84
C MET A 1 -19.40 1.06 22.18
N GLN A 2 -19.13 2.22 21.54
CA GLN A 2 -20.18 2.91 20.80
C GLN A 2 -20.55 2.09 19.56
N PRO A 3 -21.83 2.03 19.17
CA PRO A 3 -22.24 1.29 17.98
C PRO A 3 -21.59 1.92 16.76
N ILE A 4 -20.89 1.10 15.97
CA ILE A 4 -20.33 1.47 14.67
C ILE A 4 -21.50 1.99 13.83
N SER A 5 -21.57 3.31 13.62
CA SER A 5 -22.58 3.92 12.78
C SER A 5 -22.57 3.20 11.43
N LYS A 6 -23.75 2.95 10.85
CA LYS A 6 -23.93 2.39 9.49
C LYS A 6 -23.39 3.37 8.45
N LYS A 7 -22.08 3.66 8.49
CA LYS A 7 -21.40 4.35 7.40
C LYS A 7 -21.37 3.40 6.21
N ASN A 8 -21.71 3.93 5.06
CA ASN A 8 -21.66 3.29 3.76
C ASN A 8 -20.42 2.38 3.69
N ASN A 9 -20.59 1.10 3.38
CA ASN A 9 -19.52 0.10 3.27
C ASN A 9 -18.50 0.47 2.16
N LEU A 10 -18.08 1.74 2.12
CA LEU A 10 -17.15 2.31 1.16
C LEU A 10 -15.76 2.47 1.80
N TYR A 11 -14.77 1.96 1.13
CA TYR A 11 -13.38 1.95 1.57
C TYR A 11 -12.48 2.42 0.44
N ILE A 12 -11.37 3.06 0.79
CA ILE A 12 -10.33 3.41 -0.16
C ILE A 12 -9.07 2.61 0.19
N GLY A 13 -8.43 2.03 -0.82
CA GLY A 13 -7.08 1.48 -0.72
C GLY A 13 -6.11 2.32 -1.53
N THR A 14 -4.93 2.64 -0.97
CA THR A 14 -3.85 3.30 -1.70
C THR A 14 -2.58 2.47 -1.67
N LEU A 15 -1.88 2.44 -2.80
CA LEU A 15 -0.65 1.68 -2.99
C LEU A 15 0.24 2.40 -4.01
N SER A 16 1.56 2.35 -3.79
CA SER A 16 2.55 2.54 -4.84
C SER A 16 3.38 1.27 -4.99
N GLY A 17 3.57 0.83 -6.22
CA GLY A 17 4.32 -0.38 -6.55
C GLY A 17 5.82 -0.21 -6.42
N THR A 18 6.56 -1.31 -6.59
CA THR A 18 8.04 -1.31 -6.53
C THR A 18 8.69 -0.53 -7.68
N SER A 19 7.97 -0.31 -8.77
CA SER A 19 8.39 0.53 -9.90
C SER A 19 8.48 2.01 -9.55
N MET A 20 7.79 2.45 -8.45
CA MET A 20 7.76 3.84 -7.99
C MET A 20 7.34 4.84 -9.09
N ASP A 21 6.46 4.43 -9.99
CA ASP A 21 6.00 5.21 -11.16
C ASP A 21 4.65 5.88 -10.96
N SER A 22 3.82 5.36 -10.06
CA SER A 22 2.50 5.90 -9.76
C SER A 22 2.09 5.69 -8.30
N ILE A 23 1.08 6.46 -7.89
CA ILE A 23 0.28 6.20 -6.69
C ILE A 23 -1.13 5.89 -7.16
N ASP A 24 -1.61 4.72 -6.78
CA ASP A 24 -2.94 4.24 -7.13
C ASP A 24 -3.88 4.32 -5.93
N ALA A 25 -5.11 4.77 -6.18
CA ALA A 25 -6.19 4.77 -5.22
C ALA A 25 -7.41 4.07 -5.81
N THR A 26 -7.99 3.14 -5.06
CA THR A 26 -9.18 2.40 -5.48
C THR A 26 -10.28 2.53 -4.44
N LEU A 27 -11.46 2.91 -4.90
CA LEU A 27 -12.68 2.96 -4.11
C LEU A 27 -13.43 1.64 -4.24
N LEU A 28 -13.69 1.03 -3.10
CA LEU A 28 -14.32 -0.27 -2.97
C LEU A 28 -15.61 -0.16 -2.16
N LYS A 29 -16.64 -0.89 -2.56
CA LYS A 29 -17.75 -1.24 -1.70
C LYS A 29 -17.54 -2.66 -1.20
N ILE A 30 -17.44 -2.82 0.13
CA ILE A 30 -17.19 -4.10 0.80
C ILE A 30 -18.41 -4.48 1.61
N THR A 31 -19.05 -5.57 1.19
CA THR A 31 -20.17 -6.20 1.88
C THR A 31 -19.80 -7.69 2.01
N ASN A 32 -20.75 -8.60 1.82
CA ASN A 32 -20.46 -10.04 1.55
C ASN A 32 -19.75 -10.26 0.20
N LYS A 33 -19.68 -9.22 -0.65
CA LYS A 33 -18.93 -9.19 -1.91
C LYS A 33 -18.12 -7.90 -1.98
N ILE A 34 -17.01 -7.93 -2.72
CA ILE A 34 -16.24 -6.74 -3.05
C ILE A 34 -16.67 -6.25 -4.44
N LYS A 35 -16.92 -4.95 -4.53
CA LYS A 35 -17.15 -4.25 -5.80
C LYS A 35 -16.20 -3.08 -5.91
N VAL A 36 -15.41 -3.05 -6.98
CA VAL A 36 -14.65 -1.85 -7.37
C VAL A 36 -15.64 -0.84 -7.92
N ILE A 37 -15.70 0.35 -7.32
CA ILE A 37 -16.59 1.44 -7.72
C ILE A 37 -15.86 2.37 -8.69
N ASN A 38 -14.62 2.75 -8.34
CA ASN A 38 -13.81 3.64 -9.14
C ASN A 38 -12.33 3.48 -8.78
N SER A 39 -11.44 3.97 -9.64
CA SER A 39 -10.02 4.06 -9.37
C SER A 39 -9.45 5.36 -9.94
N TYR A 40 -8.35 5.80 -9.38
CA TYR A 40 -7.58 6.93 -9.83
C TYR A 40 -6.10 6.67 -9.62
N SER A 41 -5.29 7.00 -10.61
CA SER A 41 -3.84 6.89 -10.56
C SER A 41 -3.22 8.25 -10.83
N VAL A 42 -2.17 8.59 -10.09
CA VAL A 42 -1.34 9.78 -10.32
C VAL A 42 0.07 9.31 -10.60
N LYS A 43 0.64 9.82 -11.67
CA LYS A 43 2.05 9.57 -12.00
C LYS A 43 2.94 10.16 -10.91
N MET A 44 3.90 9.38 -10.44
CA MET A 44 4.87 9.83 -9.45
C MET A 44 5.76 10.94 -10.03
N PRO A 45 5.98 12.05 -9.31
CA PRO A 45 6.99 13.03 -9.72
C PRO A 45 8.35 12.36 -9.87
N LYS A 46 9.03 12.59 -10.99
CA LYS A 46 10.30 11.92 -11.30
C LYS A 46 11.38 12.19 -10.26
N THR A 47 11.41 13.39 -9.69
CA THR A 47 12.30 13.77 -8.59
C THR A 47 12.07 12.92 -7.37
N LEU A 48 10.81 12.74 -6.96
CA LEU A 48 10.45 11.90 -5.82
C LEU A 48 10.75 10.42 -6.09
N SER A 49 10.40 9.91 -7.27
CA SER A 49 10.72 8.54 -7.68
C SER A 49 12.21 8.25 -7.60
N ASN A 50 13.06 9.13 -8.16
CA ASN A 50 14.51 9.01 -8.09
C ASN A 50 15.04 9.04 -6.65
N LYS A 51 14.54 9.98 -5.80
CA LYS A 51 14.90 10.08 -4.39
C LYS A 51 14.57 8.78 -3.63
N MET A 52 13.37 8.23 -3.83
CA MET A 52 12.95 6.97 -3.20
C MET A 52 13.79 5.77 -3.69
N MET A 53 14.13 5.74 -4.97
CA MET A 53 14.98 4.70 -5.55
C MET A 53 16.37 4.71 -4.94
N GLU A 54 17.00 5.87 -4.77
CA GLU A 54 18.30 5.98 -4.10
C GLU A 54 18.24 5.58 -2.62
N LEU A 55 17.19 6.00 -1.90
CA LEU A 55 16.95 5.58 -0.52
C LEU A 55 16.78 4.06 -0.40
N SER A 56 16.15 3.40 -1.37
CA SER A 56 15.95 1.95 -1.36
C SER A 56 17.24 1.15 -1.55
N LYS A 57 18.23 1.69 -2.25
CA LYS A 57 19.53 1.06 -2.53
C LYS A 57 20.49 1.13 -1.33
N THR A 58 20.28 2.05 -0.38
CA THR A 58 21.21 2.22 0.73
C THR A 58 21.23 0.99 1.65
N LYS A 59 22.43 0.61 2.09
CA LYS A 59 22.64 -0.44 3.10
C LYS A 59 22.37 0.05 4.53
N LYS A 60 22.37 1.37 4.75
CA LYS A 60 22.10 1.98 6.06
C LYS A 60 20.68 1.62 6.51
N ASN A 61 20.51 1.30 7.78
CA ASN A 61 19.19 1.05 8.36
C ASN A 61 18.44 2.39 8.57
N LEU A 62 17.62 2.76 7.60
CA LEU A 62 16.85 4.01 7.63
C LEU A 62 15.68 3.96 8.63
N PHE A 63 15.26 2.77 9.06
CA PHE A 63 14.22 2.61 10.07
C PHE A 63 14.69 3.05 11.46
N LEU A 64 15.94 2.72 11.82
CA LEU A 64 16.55 3.13 13.09
C LEU A 64 17.19 4.52 13.02
N TYR A 65 17.75 4.86 11.86
CA TYR A 65 18.51 6.10 11.63
C TYR A 65 17.97 6.86 10.42
N PRO A 66 16.77 7.47 10.55
CA PRO A 66 16.14 8.19 9.45
C PRO A 66 16.98 9.42 9.05
N THR A 67 17.19 9.59 7.74
CA THR A 67 17.90 10.75 7.20
C THR A 67 16.95 11.91 6.90
N LYS A 68 17.49 13.08 6.58
CA LYS A 68 16.70 14.24 6.15
C LYS A 68 15.97 13.93 4.84
N GLU A 69 16.67 13.32 3.90
CA GLU A 69 16.13 12.94 2.58
C GLU A 69 14.95 11.94 2.70
N LEU A 70 15.02 11.02 3.67
CA LEU A 70 13.91 10.12 3.94
C LEU A 70 12.68 10.86 4.45
N ARG A 71 12.86 11.81 5.37
CA ARG A 71 11.75 12.62 5.90
C ARG A 71 11.11 13.49 4.82
N GLU A 72 11.92 14.13 3.98
CA GLU A 72 11.42 14.90 2.84
C GLU A 72 10.65 14.04 1.85
N ALA A 73 11.17 12.84 1.53
CA ALA A 73 10.48 11.90 0.65
C ALA A 73 9.16 11.39 1.26
N ASP A 74 9.13 11.14 2.58
CA ASP A 74 7.91 10.71 3.29
C ASP A 74 6.85 11.81 3.24
N GLU A 75 7.24 13.06 3.49
CA GLU A 75 6.34 14.20 3.43
C GLU A 75 5.77 14.41 2.02
N GLU A 76 6.62 14.46 0.99
CA GLU A 76 6.22 14.63 -0.40
C GLU A 76 5.31 13.49 -0.86
N PHE A 77 5.66 12.24 -0.59
CA PHE A 77 4.84 11.07 -0.90
C PHE A 77 3.49 11.08 -0.16
N THR A 78 3.48 11.53 1.09
CA THR A 78 2.26 11.67 1.88
C THR A 78 1.30 12.68 1.24
N PHE A 79 1.79 13.84 0.81
CA PHE A 79 0.97 14.84 0.12
C PHE A 79 0.44 14.34 -1.23
N GLU A 80 1.25 13.63 -2.00
CA GLU A 80 0.79 13.03 -3.25
C GLU A 80 -0.29 11.96 -3.00
N THR A 81 -0.17 11.18 -1.91
CA THR A 81 -1.22 10.23 -1.50
C THR A 81 -2.52 10.95 -1.15
N VAL A 82 -2.46 12.06 -0.43
CA VAL A 82 -3.63 12.89 -0.13
C VAL A 82 -4.26 13.44 -1.42
N ASN A 83 -3.43 13.89 -2.36
CA ASN A 83 -3.85 14.43 -3.64
C ASN A 83 -4.62 13.39 -4.47
N VAL A 84 -4.10 12.16 -4.59
CA VAL A 84 -4.78 11.09 -5.34
C VAL A 84 -6.12 10.71 -4.69
N VAL A 85 -6.20 10.67 -3.35
CA VAL A 85 -7.45 10.40 -2.62
C VAL A 85 -8.49 11.49 -2.90
N LYS A 86 -8.11 12.76 -2.81
CA LYS A 86 -9.02 13.89 -3.10
C LYS A 86 -9.52 13.85 -4.55
N LYS A 87 -8.65 13.53 -5.52
CA LYS A 87 -9.03 13.38 -6.93
C LYS A 87 -9.98 12.21 -7.14
N LEU A 88 -9.75 11.08 -6.48
CA LEU A 88 -10.65 9.92 -6.51
C LEU A 88 -12.04 10.27 -5.97
N LEU A 89 -12.12 10.95 -4.82
CA LEU A 89 -13.38 11.40 -4.23
C LEU A 89 -14.13 12.34 -5.17
N LYS A 90 -13.45 13.34 -5.73
CA LYS A 90 -14.04 14.27 -6.71
C LYS A 90 -14.56 13.53 -7.93
N LYS A 91 -13.79 12.62 -8.52
CA LYS A 91 -14.20 11.78 -9.66
C LYS A 91 -15.42 10.93 -9.35
N SER A 92 -15.52 10.44 -8.10
CA SER A 92 -16.60 9.58 -7.64
C SER A 92 -17.82 10.35 -7.13
N LYS A 93 -17.76 11.69 -7.09
CA LYS A 93 -18.79 12.58 -6.54
C LYS A 93 -19.16 12.23 -5.10
N LEU A 94 -18.16 11.87 -4.28
CA LEU A 94 -18.29 11.50 -2.88
C LEU A 94 -17.58 12.50 -1.97
N ARG A 95 -18.08 12.60 -0.74
CA ARG A 95 -17.43 13.35 0.36
C ARG A 95 -16.57 12.39 1.19
N ASN A 96 -15.61 12.94 1.93
CA ASN A 96 -14.81 12.16 2.88
C ASN A 96 -15.69 11.43 3.92
N SER A 97 -16.79 12.06 4.34
CA SER A 97 -17.76 11.47 5.30
C SER A 97 -18.44 10.20 4.78
N ASP A 98 -18.48 9.99 3.47
CA ASP A 98 -19.09 8.81 2.84
C ASP A 98 -18.17 7.58 2.93
N ILE A 99 -16.86 7.78 3.25
CA ILE A 99 -15.86 6.74 3.32
C ILE A 99 -15.72 6.24 4.76
N HIS A 100 -15.78 4.92 4.93
CA HIS A 100 -15.64 4.28 6.23
C HIS A 100 -14.20 4.33 6.74
N ALA A 101 -13.25 3.92 5.90
CA ALA A 101 -11.82 3.97 6.20
C ALA A 101 -10.98 3.96 4.91
N LEU A 102 -9.73 4.40 5.05
CA LEU A 102 -8.68 4.35 4.04
C LEU A 102 -7.56 3.43 4.51
N GLY A 103 -7.21 2.44 3.71
CA GLY A 103 -6.01 1.62 3.90
C GLY A 103 -4.87 2.19 3.06
N SER A 104 -3.80 2.65 3.69
CA SER A 104 -2.60 3.14 2.99
C SER A 104 -1.45 2.18 3.18
N HIS A 105 -1.03 1.53 2.09
CA HIS A 105 0.16 0.69 2.11
C HIS A 105 1.43 1.54 2.17
N GLY A 106 1.38 2.74 1.61
CA GLY A 106 2.56 3.58 1.42
C GLY A 106 3.48 3.04 0.31
N GLN A 107 4.73 3.56 0.27
CA GLN A 107 5.81 3.08 -0.58
C GLN A 107 6.86 2.39 0.26
N THR A 108 7.18 1.14 -0.07
CA THR A 108 8.25 0.40 0.60
C THR A 108 9.62 0.93 0.18
N ILE A 109 10.40 1.38 1.15
CA ILE A 109 11.78 1.83 0.97
C ILE A 109 12.75 0.71 1.35
N GLN A 110 12.54 0.06 2.49
CA GLN A 110 13.36 -1.07 2.92
C GLN A 110 12.49 -2.17 3.52
N HIS A 111 12.86 -3.42 3.21
CA HIS A 111 12.23 -4.60 3.77
C HIS A 111 13.31 -5.59 4.18
N ARG A 112 13.47 -5.81 5.50
CA ARG A 112 14.53 -6.64 6.11
C ARG A 112 13.94 -7.55 7.19
N PRO A 113 13.02 -8.47 6.85
CA PRO A 113 12.29 -9.29 7.82
C PRO A 113 13.17 -10.34 8.53
N PHE A 114 14.32 -10.69 7.93
CA PHE A 114 15.22 -11.72 8.47
C PHE A 114 16.53 -11.14 9.02
N SER A 115 16.57 -9.82 9.25
CA SER A 115 17.72 -9.20 9.91
C SER A 115 17.71 -9.44 11.42
N LYS A 116 18.85 -9.20 12.11
CA LYS A 116 18.94 -9.29 13.60
C LYS A 116 17.86 -8.44 14.30
N LYS A 117 17.43 -7.35 13.70
CA LYS A 117 16.31 -6.51 14.13
C LYS A 117 15.35 -6.40 12.95
N PRO A 118 14.36 -7.30 12.83
CA PRO A 118 13.45 -7.33 11.70
C PRO A 118 12.65 -6.04 11.55
N TYR A 119 12.54 -5.53 10.30
CA TYR A 119 11.73 -4.35 10.02
C TYR A 119 11.29 -4.28 8.56
N SER A 120 10.27 -3.49 8.32
CA SER A 120 9.85 -3.03 7.00
C SER A 120 9.50 -1.56 7.09
N LEU A 121 10.20 -0.73 6.32
CA LEU A 121 10.02 0.71 6.27
C LEU A 121 9.20 1.09 5.04
N GLN A 122 8.01 1.60 5.29
CA GLN A 122 7.19 2.28 4.29
C GLN A 122 7.13 3.77 4.63
N ILE A 123 7.14 4.61 3.60
CA ILE A 123 6.80 6.03 3.67
C ILE A 123 5.34 6.24 3.27
N GLY A 124 4.78 7.38 3.64
CA GLY A 124 3.35 7.68 3.51
C GLY A 124 2.68 7.67 4.88
N ASN A 125 2.82 8.78 5.63
CA ASN A 125 2.39 8.88 7.02
C ASN A 125 0.85 8.80 7.17
N PRO A 126 0.29 7.71 7.73
CA PRO A 126 -1.16 7.51 7.79
C PRO A 126 -1.86 8.54 8.68
N LYS A 127 -1.17 9.09 9.69
CA LYS A 127 -1.72 10.13 10.56
C LYS A 127 -1.92 11.44 9.80
N ILE A 128 -0.93 11.84 9.00
CA ILE A 128 -1.03 13.05 8.18
C ILE A 128 -2.09 12.86 7.09
N ILE A 129 -2.13 11.69 6.44
CA ILE A 129 -3.17 11.36 5.44
C ILE A 129 -4.56 11.47 6.10
N SER A 130 -4.75 10.90 7.29
CA SER A 130 -6.02 10.99 8.03
C SER A 130 -6.42 12.44 8.32
N ASN A 131 -5.49 13.24 8.82
CA ASN A 131 -5.75 14.64 9.16
C ASN A 131 -6.13 15.48 7.94
N LEU A 132 -5.41 15.30 6.81
CA LEU A 132 -5.61 16.10 5.60
C LEU A 132 -6.79 15.66 4.72
N THR A 133 -7.21 14.39 4.85
CA THR A 133 -8.38 13.86 4.12
C THR A 133 -9.65 13.86 4.97
N GLY A 134 -9.54 13.92 6.30
CA GLY A 134 -10.66 13.72 7.22
C GLY A 134 -11.20 12.29 7.22
N ILE A 135 -10.44 11.30 6.70
CA ILE A 135 -10.81 9.89 6.64
C ILE A 135 -9.95 9.09 7.61
N THR A 136 -10.56 8.25 8.45
CA THR A 136 -9.79 7.32 9.29
C THR A 136 -8.86 6.49 8.41
N THR A 137 -7.54 6.64 8.63
CA THR A 137 -6.52 5.99 7.80
C THR A 137 -5.76 4.93 8.59
N ILE A 138 -5.64 3.75 8.01
CA ILE A 138 -4.91 2.60 8.55
C ILE A 138 -3.69 2.36 7.66
N GLY A 139 -2.52 2.21 8.27
CA GLY A 139 -1.25 1.96 7.57
C GLY A 139 -0.33 1.04 8.35
N ASN A 140 0.96 1.02 7.98
CA ASN A 140 2.01 0.24 8.64
C ASN A 140 1.75 -1.28 8.67
N PHE A 141 1.03 -1.82 7.70
CA PHE A 141 0.61 -3.22 7.66
C PHE A 141 1.77 -4.19 7.79
N ARG A 142 2.88 -3.97 7.05
CA ARG A 142 4.04 -4.86 7.05
C ARG A 142 4.78 -4.83 8.38
N GLN A 143 5.05 -3.65 8.92
CA GLN A 143 5.73 -3.51 10.20
C GLN A 143 4.89 -4.07 11.36
N THR A 144 3.58 -3.91 11.32
CA THR A 144 2.66 -4.51 12.29
C THR A 144 2.71 -6.04 12.22
N ASN A 145 2.71 -6.62 11.02
CA ASN A 145 2.84 -8.06 10.83
C ASN A 145 4.18 -8.59 11.38
N ILE A 146 5.29 -7.89 11.11
CA ILE A 146 6.63 -8.26 11.65
C ILE A 146 6.64 -8.21 13.17
N LYS A 147 6.07 -7.17 13.79
CA LYS A 147 5.98 -7.06 15.26
C LYS A 147 5.18 -8.20 15.88
N ASN A 148 4.26 -8.80 15.13
CA ASN A 148 3.47 -9.96 15.56
C ASN A 148 4.07 -11.30 15.10
N GLY A 149 5.37 -11.35 14.79
CA GLY A 149 6.09 -12.57 14.45
C GLY A 149 6.00 -13.02 12.99
N GLY A 150 5.35 -12.23 12.13
CA GLY A 150 5.31 -12.52 10.69
C GLY A 150 6.51 -11.94 9.93
N SER A 151 6.56 -12.19 8.62
CA SER A 151 7.60 -11.68 7.71
C SER A 151 7.26 -10.35 7.04
N GLY A 152 6.04 -9.81 7.27
CA GLY A 152 5.58 -8.57 6.63
C GLY A 152 5.24 -8.70 5.14
N ALA A 153 5.48 -9.86 4.53
CA ALA A 153 5.14 -10.18 3.16
C ALA A 153 5.11 -11.71 2.95
N PRO A 154 4.22 -12.25 2.08
CA PRO A 154 3.14 -11.54 1.41
C PRO A 154 1.95 -11.25 2.35
N LEU A 155 1.21 -10.15 2.13
CA LEU A 155 -0.01 -9.81 2.88
C LEU A 155 -1.29 -10.20 2.15
N THR A 156 -1.22 -10.43 0.85
CA THR A 156 -2.36 -10.76 -0.02
C THR A 156 -2.99 -12.15 0.20
N PRO A 157 -2.32 -13.19 0.71
CA PRO A 157 -2.94 -14.51 0.89
C PRO A 157 -4.20 -14.50 1.75
N SER A 158 -4.25 -13.69 2.80
CA SER A 158 -5.45 -13.55 3.65
C SER A 158 -6.64 -13.00 2.87
N PHE A 159 -6.39 -12.00 2.02
CA PHE A 159 -7.39 -11.45 1.11
C PHE A 159 -7.86 -12.48 0.09
N HIS A 160 -6.93 -13.21 -0.54
CA HIS A 160 -7.23 -14.25 -1.51
C HIS A 160 -8.08 -15.37 -0.88
N ASN A 161 -7.70 -15.82 0.32
CA ASN A 161 -8.46 -16.85 1.02
C ASN A 161 -9.88 -16.39 1.37
N PHE A 162 -10.04 -15.13 1.79
CA PHE A 162 -11.35 -14.61 2.20
C PHE A 162 -12.29 -14.37 1.02
N PHE A 163 -11.79 -13.81 -0.10
CA PHE A 163 -12.64 -13.36 -1.20
C PHE A 163 -12.59 -14.24 -2.45
N LEU A 164 -11.51 -14.98 -2.67
CA LEU A 164 -11.31 -15.75 -3.90
C LEU A 164 -11.37 -17.26 -3.70
N ARG A 165 -11.42 -17.72 -2.44
CA ARG A 165 -11.60 -19.14 -2.14
C ARG A 165 -12.94 -19.62 -2.68
N ASP A 166 -12.91 -20.78 -3.31
CA ASP A 166 -14.10 -21.52 -3.74
C ASP A 166 -14.19 -22.82 -2.93
N LYS A 167 -15.40 -23.23 -2.55
CA LYS A 167 -15.60 -24.46 -1.76
C LYS A 167 -15.57 -25.72 -2.63
N THR A 168 -15.81 -25.57 -3.94
CA THR A 168 -16.00 -26.68 -4.89
C THR A 168 -14.94 -26.73 -5.97
N LYS A 169 -14.18 -25.64 -6.17
CA LYS A 169 -13.17 -25.53 -7.24
C LYS A 169 -11.80 -25.17 -6.65
N ASN A 170 -10.77 -25.85 -7.12
CA ASN A 170 -9.39 -25.44 -6.87
C ASN A 170 -9.07 -24.21 -7.70
N ARG A 171 -8.62 -23.15 -7.07
CA ARG A 171 -8.21 -21.90 -7.72
C ARG A 171 -6.73 -21.64 -7.46
N ALA A 172 -5.98 -21.40 -8.51
CA ALA A 172 -4.63 -20.86 -8.44
C ALA A 172 -4.68 -19.35 -8.66
N ILE A 173 -3.98 -18.61 -7.79
CA ILE A 173 -3.83 -17.15 -7.90
C ILE A 173 -2.39 -16.90 -8.29
N ILE A 174 -2.19 -16.36 -9.50
CA ILE A 174 -0.88 -16.11 -10.06
C ILE A 174 -0.64 -14.60 -10.10
N ASN A 175 0.43 -14.16 -9.44
CA ASN A 175 0.92 -12.79 -9.49
C ASN A 175 2.27 -12.78 -10.24
N LEU A 176 2.26 -12.24 -11.45
CA LEU A 176 3.45 -12.16 -12.29
C LEU A 176 4.07 -10.76 -12.14
N SER A 177 5.30 -10.72 -11.63
CA SER A 177 6.10 -9.49 -11.61
C SER A 177 6.90 -9.38 -12.90
N LEU A 178 6.79 -8.24 -13.60
CA LEU A 178 7.56 -7.96 -14.81
C LEU A 178 9.05 -7.70 -14.55
N ILE A 179 9.50 -7.66 -13.30
CA ILE A 179 10.89 -7.31 -12.93
C ILE A 179 11.81 -8.53 -13.01
N HIS A 180 11.27 -9.76 -13.02
CA HIS A 180 12.03 -10.99 -13.12
C HIS A 180 11.45 -11.88 -14.22
N ILE A 181 11.70 -11.54 -15.48
CA ILE A 181 11.68 -12.50 -16.56
C ILE A 181 13.05 -13.22 -16.51
N SER A 182 13.14 -14.27 -15.72
CA SER A 182 14.26 -15.20 -15.86
C SER A 182 14.01 -16.00 -17.15
N GLU A 183 14.90 -15.85 -18.13
CA GLU A 183 14.93 -16.80 -19.23
C GLU A 183 15.10 -18.22 -18.68
N PRO A 184 14.34 -19.20 -19.20
CA PRO A 184 14.59 -20.57 -18.80
C PRO A 184 16.03 -20.95 -19.22
N THR A 185 16.86 -21.21 -18.22
CA THR A 185 18.21 -21.77 -18.46
C THR A 185 18.01 -23.10 -19.16
N ARG A 186 18.41 -23.19 -20.44
CA ARG A 186 18.49 -24.47 -21.14
C ARG A 186 19.42 -25.39 -20.33
N PRO A 187 19.03 -26.63 -20.03
CA PRO A 187 19.96 -27.60 -19.51
C PRO A 187 21.11 -27.72 -20.50
N SER A 188 22.34 -27.54 -20.07
CA SER A 188 23.52 -27.91 -20.84
C SER A 188 23.51 -29.44 -21.01
N THR A 189 23.37 -29.88 -22.26
CA THR A 189 23.60 -31.28 -22.70
C THR A 189 25.05 -31.62 -22.54
#